data_df62651258da8ff6fc9bb37b041aa550
#
_entry.id   df62651258da8ff6fc9bb37b041aa550
#
_cell.length_a   1.000
_cell.length_b   1.000
_cell.length_c   1.000
_cell.angle_alpha   90.00
_cell.angle_beta   90.00
_cell.angle_gamma   90.00
#
_symmetry.space_group_name_H-M   'P 1'
#
loop_
_entity.id
_entity.type
_entity.pdbx_description
1 polymer ?
#
loop_
_entity_poly.entity_id
_entity_poly.type
_entity_poly.pdbx_seq_one_letter_code
_entity_poly.pdbx_strand_id
1 'polypeptide(L)'
;VQPLPTELGNVGEITSRLSLQSVSNDDFEAMLALRIDAMRPSLERVGRFSPERSRERLAAGFVAPYMHHIVLDEDKRIGFVTLKPEGADALRLDHLYLRTGFQGLGIGEWALEWAKTRACEQGLDIKVTALVQSDANRFYLRHGFVLESEEGVDLHYCWRVDVEGAC
;
A
#
# COMPACT_ATOMS: atom_id res chain seq x y z
N VAL A 1 12.90 -14.47 14.10
CA VAL A 1 11.52 -14.66 13.62
C VAL A 1 10.63 -14.70 14.85
N GLN A 2 9.93 -13.64 15.15
CA GLN A 2 8.86 -13.73 16.13
C GLN A 2 7.75 -14.61 15.51
N PRO A 3 7.29 -15.63 16.21
CA PRO A 3 6.14 -16.39 15.72
C PRO A 3 4.98 -15.42 15.56
N LEU A 4 4.24 -15.58 14.46
CA LEU A 4 2.94 -14.92 14.30
C LEU A 4 2.16 -15.13 15.59
N PRO A 5 1.63 -14.06 16.18
CA PRO A 5 0.78 -14.25 17.34
C PRO A 5 -0.36 -15.18 16.93
N THR A 6 -0.46 -16.30 17.60
CA THR A 6 -1.52 -17.30 17.41
C THR A 6 -2.92 -16.71 17.67
N GLU A 7 -2.96 -15.43 18.02
CA GLU A 7 -4.15 -14.68 18.43
C GLU A 7 -4.76 -13.79 17.35
N LEU A 8 -4.23 -13.83 16.09
CA LEU A 8 -4.75 -12.93 15.06
C LEU A 8 -6.14 -13.30 14.53
N GLY A 9 -6.67 -14.44 14.89
CA GLY A 9 -8.01 -14.84 14.48
C GLY A 9 -8.14 -15.08 12.97
N ASN A 10 -9.35 -15.15 12.48
CA ASN A 10 -9.61 -15.23 11.04
C ASN A 10 -9.61 -13.83 10.40
N VAL A 11 -9.63 -13.77 9.05
CA VAL A 11 -9.56 -12.51 8.29
C VAL A 11 -10.63 -11.50 8.71
N GLY A 12 -11.86 -11.95 8.97
CA GLY A 12 -12.95 -11.08 9.41
C GLY A 12 -12.72 -10.47 10.79
N GLU A 13 -12.10 -11.23 11.70
CA GLU A 13 -11.76 -10.73 13.04
C GLU A 13 -10.63 -9.71 12.98
N ILE A 14 -9.61 -9.94 12.15
CA ILE A 14 -8.48 -9.01 11.99
C ILE A 14 -8.98 -7.67 11.45
N THR A 15 -9.78 -7.68 10.39
CA THR A 15 -10.23 -6.44 9.74
C THR A 15 -11.10 -5.59 10.66
N SER A 16 -11.85 -6.19 11.60
CA SER A 16 -12.63 -5.44 12.59
C SER A 16 -11.75 -4.71 13.63
N ARG A 17 -10.48 -5.07 13.73
CA ARG A 17 -9.51 -4.50 14.67
C ARG A 17 -8.62 -3.44 14.02
N LEU A 18 -8.80 -3.16 12.73
CA LEU A 18 -7.97 -2.24 11.96
C LEU A 18 -8.56 -0.83 11.97
N SER A 19 -7.68 0.16 11.97
CA SER A 19 -8.03 1.56 11.79
C SER A 19 -6.91 2.29 11.06
N LEU A 20 -7.21 3.50 10.59
CA LEU A 20 -6.23 4.40 9.99
C LEU A 20 -5.96 5.56 10.94
N GLN A 21 -4.68 5.94 11.07
CA GLN A 21 -4.25 7.10 11.85
C GLN A 21 -3.48 8.05 10.97
N SER A 22 -3.65 9.34 11.20
CA SER A 22 -2.92 10.39 10.49
C SER A 22 -1.42 10.28 10.71
N VAL A 23 -0.66 10.62 9.66
CA VAL A 23 0.80 10.64 9.67
C VAL A 23 1.29 12.04 9.98
N SER A 24 2.34 12.13 10.79
CA SER A 24 3.09 13.35 11.06
C SER A 24 4.46 13.28 10.39
N ASN A 25 5.08 14.44 10.13
CA ASN A 25 6.45 14.49 9.60
C ASN A 25 7.46 13.79 10.50
N ASP A 26 7.21 13.74 11.81
CA ASP A 26 8.06 13.05 12.78
C ASP A 26 8.03 11.52 12.63
N ASP A 27 7.08 10.98 11.90
CA ASP A 27 6.95 9.54 11.70
C ASP A 27 7.84 8.99 10.57
N PHE A 28 8.55 9.87 9.85
CA PHE A 28 9.31 9.50 8.65
C PHE A 28 10.28 8.34 8.87
N GLU A 29 11.11 8.41 9.91
CA GLU A 29 12.14 7.38 10.15
C GLU A 29 11.52 6.00 10.45
N ALA A 30 10.46 5.96 11.24
CA ALA A 30 9.75 4.71 11.53
C ALA A 30 9.08 4.14 10.27
N MET A 31 8.53 5.01 9.44
CA MET A 31 7.90 4.60 8.18
C MET A 31 8.93 4.13 7.15
N LEU A 32 10.10 4.76 7.13
CA LEU A 32 11.21 4.31 6.29
C LEU A 32 11.65 2.89 6.67
N ALA A 33 11.80 2.63 7.96
CA ALA A 33 12.16 1.30 8.44
C ALA A 33 11.11 0.25 8.03
N LEU A 34 9.83 0.59 8.13
CA LEU A 34 8.74 -0.29 7.70
C LEU A 34 8.78 -0.55 6.19
N ARG A 35 8.99 0.50 5.38
CA ARG A 35 9.11 0.37 3.94
C ARG A 35 10.27 -0.54 3.54
N ILE A 36 11.42 -0.37 4.17
CA ILE A 36 12.59 -1.22 3.92
C ILE A 36 12.28 -2.67 4.27
N ASP A 37 11.68 -2.93 5.43
CA ASP A 37 11.26 -4.28 5.82
C ASP A 37 10.33 -4.91 4.77
N ALA A 38 9.31 -4.19 4.35
CA ALA A 38 8.30 -4.69 3.42
C ALA A 38 8.85 -4.91 2.00
N MET A 39 9.72 -4.02 1.52
CA MET A 39 10.18 -4.02 0.12
C MET A 39 11.49 -4.76 -0.11
N ARG A 40 12.26 -5.01 0.93
CA ARG A 40 13.61 -5.59 0.80
C ARG A 40 13.65 -6.88 0.00
N PRO A 41 12.80 -7.90 0.27
CA PRO A 41 12.86 -9.15 -0.48
C PRO A 41 12.63 -8.95 -1.99
N SER A 42 11.66 -8.11 -2.36
CA SER A 42 11.34 -7.84 -3.77
C SER A 42 12.43 -7.04 -4.46
N LEU A 43 13.01 -6.05 -3.77
CA LEU A 43 14.10 -5.24 -4.33
C LEU A 43 15.40 -6.03 -4.47
N GLU A 44 15.73 -6.90 -3.51
CA GLU A 44 16.89 -7.79 -3.61
C GLU A 44 16.75 -8.75 -4.79
N ARG A 45 15.54 -9.27 -5.02
CA ARG A 45 15.26 -10.20 -6.12
C ARG A 45 15.62 -9.61 -7.50
N VAL A 46 15.44 -8.29 -7.68
CA VAL A 46 15.75 -7.60 -8.93
C VAL A 46 17.06 -6.81 -8.87
N GLY A 47 17.86 -6.98 -7.80
CA GLY A 47 19.16 -6.33 -7.65
C GLY A 47 19.09 -4.82 -7.43
N ARG A 48 17.99 -4.33 -6.86
CA ARG A 48 17.72 -2.88 -6.69
C ARG A 48 17.64 -2.44 -5.23
N PHE A 49 17.94 -3.31 -4.27
CA PHE A 49 17.87 -2.91 -2.87
C PHE A 49 18.99 -1.94 -2.49
N SER A 50 18.63 -0.79 -1.96
CA SER A 50 19.54 0.22 -1.43
C SER A 50 18.81 1.03 -0.35
N PRO A 51 19.32 1.07 0.91
CA PRO A 51 18.72 1.89 1.97
C PRO A 51 18.66 3.37 1.61
N GLU A 52 19.70 3.90 0.95
CA GLU A 52 19.76 5.30 0.52
C GLU A 52 18.68 5.62 -0.51
N ARG A 53 18.53 4.75 -1.49
CA ARG A 53 17.49 4.89 -2.52
C ARG A 53 16.09 4.76 -1.95
N SER A 54 15.91 3.88 -0.97
CA SER A 54 14.64 3.73 -0.24
C SER A 54 14.27 5.02 0.49
N ARG A 55 15.24 5.66 1.15
CA ARG A 55 15.06 6.95 1.81
C ARG A 55 14.66 8.05 0.82
N GLU A 56 15.39 8.16 -0.27
CA GLU A 56 15.12 9.16 -1.30
C GLU A 56 13.71 9.01 -1.89
N ARG A 57 13.29 7.80 -2.17
CA ARG A 57 11.96 7.52 -2.72
C ARG A 57 10.84 7.84 -1.73
N LEU A 58 11.00 7.47 -0.47
CA LEU A 58 10.01 7.80 0.54
C LEU A 58 9.96 9.33 0.75
N ALA A 59 11.11 9.99 0.83
CA ALA A 59 11.16 11.45 0.97
C ALA A 59 10.49 12.18 -0.18
N ALA A 60 10.70 11.71 -1.41
CA ALA A 60 10.10 12.30 -2.61
C ALA A 60 8.56 12.17 -2.62
N GLY A 61 8.03 11.08 -2.09
CA GLY A 61 6.59 10.82 -2.03
C GLY A 61 5.94 11.15 -0.67
N PHE A 62 6.68 11.74 0.26
CA PHE A 62 6.19 11.98 1.61
C PHE A 62 5.33 13.24 1.67
N VAL A 63 4.02 13.04 1.74
CA VAL A 63 3.03 14.12 1.84
C VAL A 63 2.06 13.73 2.96
N ALA A 64 2.40 14.08 4.19
CA ALA A 64 1.71 13.64 5.40
C ALA A 64 0.17 13.76 5.35
N PRO A 65 -0.44 14.83 4.79
CA PRO A 65 -1.89 14.93 4.71
C PRO A 65 -2.58 13.82 3.92
N TYR A 66 -1.87 13.14 3.02
CA TYR A 66 -2.40 12.05 2.20
C TYR A 66 -1.95 10.67 2.69
N MET A 67 -1.27 10.61 3.83
CA MET A 67 -0.69 9.38 4.36
C MET A 67 -1.40 8.95 5.64
N HIS A 68 -1.55 7.62 5.80
CA HIS A 68 -2.20 7.05 6.98
C HIS A 68 -1.43 5.83 7.43
N HIS A 69 -1.21 5.73 8.74
CA HIS A 69 -0.77 4.48 9.35
C HIS A 69 -1.93 3.49 9.34
N ILE A 70 -1.63 2.23 9.04
CA ILE A 70 -2.55 1.11 9.25
C ILE A 70 -2.27 0.59 10.65
N VAL A 71 -3.28 0.60 11.50
CA VAL A 71 -3.14 0.35 12.93
C VAL A 71 -4.01 -0.83 13.34
N LEU A 72 -3.41 -1.75 14.10
CA LEU A 72 -4.10 -2.89 14.70
C LEU A 72 -4.27 -2.63 16.20
N ASP A 73 -5.46 -2.93 16.74
CA ASP A 73 -5.77 -2.79 18.16
C ASP A 73 -5.47 -1.38 18.71
N GLU A 74 -5.77 -0.35 17.94
CA GLU A 74 -5.69 1.08 18.29
C GLU A 74 -4.27 1.67 18.46
N ASP A 75 -3.25 0.85 18.71
CA ASP A 75 -1.91 1.36 19.00
C ASP A 75 -0.77 0.72 18.21
N LYS A 76 -1.03 -0.36 17.51
CA LYS A 76 0.02 -1.11 16.83
C LYS A 76 0.08 -0.74 15.35
N ARG A 77 1.08 0.05 14.98
CA ARG A 77 1.32 0.47 13.59
C ARG A 77 1.95 -0.68 12.80
N ILE A 78 1.18 -1.29 11.92
CA ILE A 78 1.59 -2.47 11.16
C ILE A 78 1.84 -2.19 9.67
N GLY A 79 1.53 -0.99 9.21
CA GLY A 79 1.73 -0.60 7.83
C GLY A 79 1.36 0.85 7.60
N PHE A 80 1.42 1.27 6.34
CA PHE A 80 0.89 2.58 5.95
C PHE A 80 0.41 2.58 4.51
N VAL A 81 -0.45 3.52 4.21
CA VAL A 81 -1.04 3.73 2.88
C VAL A 81 -0.97 5.22 2.52
N THR A 82 -0.65 5.50 1.26
CA THR A 82 -0.66 6.87 0.73
C THR A 82 -1.58 6.92 -0.47
N LEU A 83 -2.60 7.76 -0.38
CA LEU A 83 -3.54 7.99 -1.47
C LEU A 83 -3.63 9.48 -1.71
N LYS A 84 -3.11 9.95 -2.85
CA LYS A 84 -3.00 11.37 -3.17
C LYS A 84 -3.55 11.69 -4.56
N PRO A 85 -3.98 12.93 -4.81
CA PRO A 85 -4.39 13.33 -6.15
C PRO A 85 -3.25 13.17 -7.16
N GLU A 86 -3.61 12.71 -8.36
CA GLU A 86 -2.71 12.67 -9.52
C GLU A 86 -3.44 13.29 -10.72
N GLY A 87 -3.08 14.51 -11.07
CA GLY A 87 -3.83 15.27 -12.06
C GLY A 87 -5.27 15.53 -11.59
N ALA A 88 -6.16 15.74 -12.56
CA ALA A 88 -7.59 16.02 -12.30
C ALA A 88 -8.46 14.76 -12.24
N ASP A 89 -7.97 13.64 -12.81
CA ASP A 89 -8.82 12.48 -13.13
C ASP A 89 -8.52 11.24 -12.32
N ALA A 90 -7.46 11.24 -11.50
CA ALA A 90 -7.03 10.05 -10.80
C ALA A 90 -6.51 10.33 -9.40
N LEU A 91 -6.54 9.27 -8.58
CA LEU A 91 -5.80 9.17 -7.33
C LEU A 91 -4.60 8.25 -7.55
N ARG A 92 -3.47 8.57 -6.92
CA ARG A 92 -2.28 7.73 -6.88
C ARG A 92 -2.23 6.99 -5.56
N LEU A 93 -2.28 5.65 -5.62
CA LEU A 93 -1.94 4.81 -4.48
C LEU A 93 -0.42 4.62 -4.50
N ASP A 94 0.29 5.54 -3.84
CA ASP A 94 1.74 5.64 -3.95
C ASP A 94 2.46 4.64 -3.04
N HIS A 95 1.87 4.38 -1.88
CA HIS A 95 2.39 3.41 -0.93
C HIS A 95 1.25 2.54 -0.39
N LEU A 96 1.51 1.26 -0.26
CA LEU A 96 0.70 0.32 0.51
C LEU A 96 1.65 -0.75 1.02
N TYR A 97 2.15 -0.57 2.23
CA TYR A 97 3.14 -1.44 2.83
C TYR A 97 2.65 -2.01 4.15
N LEU A 98 2.95 -3.28 4.36
CA LEU A 98 2.68 -4.00 5.60
C LEU A 98 3.97 -4.61 6.12
N ARG A 99 4.16 -4.58 7.43
CA ARG A 99 5.27 -5.27 8.08
C ARG A 99 5.24 -6.76 7.71
N THR A 100 6.43 -7.34 7.58
CA THR A 100 6.57 -8.79 7.46
C THR A 100 5.84 -9.47 8.62
N GLY A 101 5.06 -10.50 8.33
CA GLY A 101 4.22 -11.17 9.32
C GLY A 101 2.76 -10.71 9.32
N PHE A 102 2.44 -9.58 8.72
CA PHE A 102 1.07 -9.10 8.54
C PHE A 102 0.57 -9.20 7.10
N GLN A 103 1.38 -9.77 6.22
CA GLN A 103 1.01 -10.03 4.83
C GLN A 103 0.19 -11.31 4.72
N GLY A 104 -0.68 -11.39 3.71
CA GLY A 104 -1.51 -12.59 3.49
C GLY A 104 -2.68 -12.76 4.45
N LEU A 105 -3.05 -11.72 5.21
CA LEU A 105 -4.13 -11.76 6.22
C LEU A 105 -5.37 -10.94 5.83
N GLY A 106 -5.42 -10.43 4.59
CA GLY A 106 -6.54 -9.60 4.12
C GLY A 106 -6.43 -8.12 4.49
N ILE A 107 -5.34 -7.70 5.13
CA ILE A 107 -5.15 -6.30 5.57
C ILE A 107 -4.93 -5.39 4.35
N GLY A 108 -4.13 -5.83 3.38
CA GLY A 108 -3.92 -5.09 2.13
C GLY A 108 -5.23 -4.89 1.36
N GLU A 109 -6.06 -5.91 1.29
CA GLU A 109 -7.39 -5.83 0.68
C GLU A 109 -8.28 -4.82 1.41
N TRP A 110 -8.25 -4.83 2.74
CA TRP A 110 -8.99 -3.87 3.57
C TRP A 110 -8.58 -2.42 3.25
N ALA A 111 -7.28 -2.14 3.16
CA ALA A 111 -6.76 -0.83 2.80
C ALA A 111 -7.12 -0.44 1.36
N LEU A 112 -7.06 -1.39 0.43
CA LEU A 112 -7.42 -1.16 -0.96
C LEU A 112 -8.91 -0.85 -1.12
N GLU A 113 -9.78 -1.52 -0.37
CA GLU A 113 -11.22 -1.23 -0.37
C GLU A 113 -11.50 0.18 0.17
N TRP A 114 -10.76 0.63 1.19
CA TRP A 114 -10.81 2.00 1.64
C TRP A 114 -10.45 2.98 0.52
N ALA A 115 -9.35 2.71 -0.22
CA ALA A 115 -8.92 3.56 -1.34
C ALA A 115 -9.97 3.60 -2.45
N LYS A 116 -10.56 2.47 -2.79
CA LYS A 116 -11.63 2.38 -3.81
C LYS A 116 -12.87 3.16 -3.39
N THR A 117 -13.25 3.10 -2.12
CA THR A 117 -14.36 3.89 -1.60
C THR A 117 -14.12 5.39 -1.76
N ARG A 118 -12.90 5.85 -1.44
CA ARG A 118 -12.50 7.25 -1.64
C ARG A 118 -12.56 7.64 -3.12
N ALA A 119 -12.06 6.78 -3.99
CA ALA A 119 -12.08 7.01 -5.43
C ALA A 119 -13.53 7.10 -5.95
N CYS A 120 -14.40 6.20 -5.52
CA CYS A 120 -15.81 6.21 -5.88
C CYS A 120 -16.51 7.50 -5.46
N GLU A 121 -16.27 7.97 -4.23
CA GLU A 121 -16.83 9.21 -3.71
C GLU A 121 -16.45 10.43 -4.55
N GLN A 122 -15.28 10.41 -5.16
CA GLN A 122 -14.74 11.51 -5.95
C GLN A 122 -14.90 11.31 -7.46
N GLY A 123 -15.34 10.14 -7.91
CA GLY A 123 -15.45 9.81 -9.33
C GLY A 123 -14.08 9.73 -10.03
N LEU A 124 -13.06 9.23 -9.33
CA LEU A 124 -11.67 9.18 -9.83
C LEU A 124 -11.18 7.74 -9.96
N ASP A 125 -10.32 7.51 -10.95
CA ASP A 125 -9.60 6.25 -11.10
C ASP A 125 -8.47 6.16 -10.07
N ILE A 126 -7.96 4.93 -9.84
CA ILE A 126 -6.77 4.73 -9.00
C ILE A 126 -5.63 4.22 -9.87
N LYS A 127 -4.49 4.89 -9.78
CA LYS A 127 -3.25 4.48 -10.43
C LYS A 127 -2.27 3.96 -9.40
N VAL A 128 -1.56 2.88 -9.74
CA VAL A 128 -0.58 2.25 -8.86
C VAL A 128 0.59 1.74 -9.70
N THR A 129 1.77 1.70 -9.09
CA THR A 129 2.97 1.13 -9.69
C THR A 129 3.46 -0.02 -8.83
N ALA A 130 3.75 -1.15 -9.45
CA ALA A 130 4.31 -2.32 -8.79
C ALA A 130 5.67 -2.67 -9.37
N LEU A 131 6.58 -3.13 -8.52
CA LEU A 131 7.88 -3.63 -8.94
C LEU A 131 7.69 -4.95 -9.71
N VAL A 132 8.38 -5.09 -10.83
CA VAL A 132 8.38 -6.34 -11.60
C VAL A 132 8.74 -7.54 -10.71
N GLN A 133 8.08 -8.68 -10.91
CA GLN A 133 8.28 -9.92 -10.15
C GLN A 133 7.89 -9.84 -8.66
N SER A 134 7.25 -8.77 -8.22
CA SER A 134 6.71 -8.70 -6.87
C SER A 134 5.32 -9.32 -6.77
N ASP A 135 4.95 -9.75 -5.56
CA ASP A 135 3.62 -10.31 -5.30
C ASP A 135 2.51 -9.27 -5.45
N ALA A 136 2.85 -7.98 -5.38
CA ALA A 136 1.92 -6.88 -5.58
C ALA A 136 1.23 -6.94 -6.95
N ASN A 137 1.90 -7.47 -7.98
CA ASN A 137 1.31 -7.60 -9.31
C ASN A 137 0.06 -8.50 -9.28
N ARG A 138 0.14 -9.66 -8.65
CA ARG A 138 -1.01 -10.56 -8.52
C ARG A 138 -2.11 -9.93 -7.68
N PHE A 139 -1.73 -9.24 -6.63
CA PHE A 139 -2.66 -8.55 -5.74
C PHE A 139 -3.50 -7.52 -6.50
N TYR A 140 -2.86 -6.65 -7.27
CA TYR A 140 -3.59 -5.63 -8.03
C TYR A 140 -4.43 -6.23 -9.15
N LEU A 141 -3.91 -7.20 -9.90
CA LEU A 141 -4.68 -7.89 -10.93
C LEU A 141 -5.93 -8.57 -10.36
N ARG A 142 -5.79 -9.22 -9.20
CA ARG A 142 -6.93 -9.89 -8.54
C ARG A 142 -8.00 -8.90 -8.10
N HIS A 143 -7.62 -7.66 -7.80
CA HIS A 143 -8.54 -6.62 -7.34
C HIS A 143 -9.04 -5.67 -8.44
N GLY A 144 -8.92 -6.09 -9.69
CA GLY A 144 -9.53 -5.38 -10.82
C GLY A 144 -8.67 -4.31 -11.47
N PHE A 145 -7.40 -4.22 -11.10
CA PHE A 145 -6.47 -3.32 -11.77
C PHE A 145 -6.02 -3.93 -13.09
N VAL A 146 -5.80 -3.07 -14.08
CA VAL A 146 -5.37 -3.46 -15.43
C VAL A 146 -4.01 -2.83 -15.71
N LEU A 147 -3.09 -3.63 -16.26
CA LEU A 147 -1.78 -3.15 -16.67
C LEU A 147 -1.93 -2.18 -17.84
N GLU A 148 -1.39 -0.97 -17.70
CA GLU A 148 -1.41 0.05 -18.74
C GLU A 148 -0.07 0.19 -19.46
N SER A 149 1.04 0.09 -18.73
CA SER A 149 2.38 0.28 -19.31
C SER A 149 3.45 -0.34 -18.43
N GLU A 150 4.63 -0.49 -19.02
CA GLU A 150 5.84 -0.97 -18.34
C GLU A 150 6.96 0.03 -18.58
N GLU A 151 7.75 0.30 -17.54
CA GLU A 151 8.87 1.21 -17.61
C GLU A 151 10.01 0.71 -16.73
N GLY A 152 11.03 0.12 -17.35
CA GLY A 152 12.14 -0.50 -16.62
C GLY A 152 11.65 -1.64 -15.73
N VAL A 153 11.83 -1.48 -14.42
CA VAL A 153 11.37 -2.46 -13.42
C VAL A 153 9.99 -2.14 -12.87
N ASP A 154 9.34 -1.09 -13.37
CA ASP A 154 8.04 -0.63 -12.89
C ASP A 154 6.92 -1.03 -13.83
N LEU A 155 5.88 -1.61 -13.26
CA LEU A 155 4.63 -1.96 -13.94
C LEU A 155 3.53 -1.03 -13.47
N HIS A 156 2.88 -0.33 -14.42
CA HIS A 156 1.87 0.68 -14.11
C HIS A 156 0.47 0.13 -14.36
N TYR A 157 -0.36 0.18 -13.31
CA TYR A 157 -1.73 -0.33 -13.32
C TYR A 157 -2.73 0.78 -13.07
N CYS A 158 -3.96 0.56 -13.56
CA CYS A 158 -5.09 1.44 -13.30
C CYS A 158 -6.33 0.64 -12.90
N TRP A 159 -7.01 1.10 -11.88
CA TRP A 159 -8.37 0.67 -11.54
C TRP A 159 -9.33 1.79 -11.94
N ARG A 160 -10.31 1.45 -12.77
CA ARG A 160 -11.27 2.42 -13.28
C ARG A 160 -12.50 2.49 -12.39
N VAL A 161 -12.83 3.71 -11.96
CA VAL A 161 -14.11 3.99 -11.32
C VAL A 161 -15.22 3.78 -12.36
N ASP A 162 -16.44 3.46 -11.97
CA ASP A 162 -17.60 3.28 -12.85
C ASP A 162 -17.55 2.11 -13.83
N VAL A 163 -16.64 1.15 -13.65
CA VAL A 163 -16.69 -0.08 -14.43
C VAL A 163 -17.65 -1.06 -13.76
N GLU A 164 -18.80 -1.29 -14.41
CA GLU A 164 -19.77 -2.35 -14.07
C GLU A 164 -20.18 -2.44 -12.59
N GLY A 165 -20.54 -1.30 -11.99
CA GLY A 165 -21.03 -1.31 -10.61
C GLY A 165 -19.96 -1.48 -9.54
N ALA A 166 -18.69 -1.14 -9.84
CA ALA A 166 -17.60 -1.17 -8.88
C ALA A 166 -17.79 -0.19 -7.70
N CYS A 167 -18.67 0.76 -7.85
CA CYS A 167 -19.14 1.66 -6.79
C CYS A 167 -20.57 1.25 -6.35
#